data_e009758eead560ac7da85e41b511c894
#
_entry.id   e009758eead560ac7da85e41b511c894
#
_cell.length_a   1.000
_cell.length_b   1.000
_cell.length_c   1.000
_cell.angle_alpha   90.00
_cell.angle_beta   90.00
_cell.angle_gamma   90.00
#
_symmetry.space_group_name_H-M   'P 1'
#
loop_
_entity.id
_entity.type
_entity.pdbx_description
1 polymer ?
#
loop_
_entity_poly.entity_id
_entity_poly.type
_entity_poly.pdbx_seq_one_letter_code
_entity_poly.pdbx_strand_id
1 'polypeptide(L)'
;MKGLGFAGVYTLALYAANFIQIPQRSMQSIATGIISQAWKDKNYAEINRIYQRSSINMLLMSLFIFGCLLLNIENLFSVLKVQENYTAAINLMIVLGLVRVIDAGTGVNGTIIATSTFWKFDFFSGIILLAIRLPLAYIMIRQFDIIGAAYAELISISLYNFIRFEFLRRKFNM
;
A
#
# COMPACT_ATOMS: atom_id res chain seq x y z
N MET A 1 6.80 -23.07 19.99
CA MET A 1 7.55 -21.80 20.14
C MET A 1 8.06 -21.19 18.82
N LYS A 2 8.08 -21.92 17.68
CA LYS A 2 8.47 -21.35 16.37
C LYS A 2 7.58 -20.18 15.90
N GLY A 3 6.32 -20.10 16.29
CA GLY A 3 5.40 -19.07 15.80
C GLY A 3 5.64 -17.64 16.32
N LEU A 4 6.17 -17.47 17.53
CA LEU A 4 6.42 -16.14 18.12
C LEU A 4 7.63 -15.45 17.46
N GLY A 5 8.68 -16.19 17.10
CA GLY A 5 9.84 -15.64 16.40
C GLY A 5 9.47 -15.18 14.99
N PHE A 6 8.67 -15.97 14.26
CA PHE A 6 8.21 -15.59 12.90
C PHE A 6 7.26 -14.38 12.92
N ALA A 7 6.37 -14.27 13.91
CA ALA A 7 5.52 -13.09 14.05
C ALA A 7 6.33 -11.83 14.33
N GLY A 8 7.39 -11.92 15.13
CA GLY A 8 8.32 -10.83 15.38
C GLY A 8 9.03 -10.36 14.11
N VAL A 9 9.56 -11.28 13.30
CA VAL A 9 10.22 -11.00 12.03
C VAL A 9 9.25 -10.33 11.04
N TYR A 10 8.02 -10.85 10.92
CA TYR A 10 6.99 -10.24 10.08
C TYR A 10 6.66 -8.80 10.50
N THR A 11 6.51 -8.59 11.81
CA THR A 11 6.19 -7.27 12.36
C THR A 11 7.31 -6.26 12.09
N LEU A 12 8.57 -6.65 12.24
CA LEU A 12 9.72 -5.79 11.91
C LEU A 12 9.77 -5.44 10.42
N ALA A 13 9.58 -6.43 9.55
CA ALA A 13 9.52 -6.21 8.10
C ALA A 13 8.35 -5.27 7.72
N LEU A 14 7.20 -5.44 8.37
CA LEU A 14 6.03 -4.59 8.17
C LEU A 14 6.28 -3.14 8.63
N TYR A 15 6.93 -2.94 9.79
CA TYR A 15 7.30 -1.59 10.25
C TYR A 15 8.27 -0.92 9.28
N ALA A 16 9.32 -1.62 8.84
CA ALA A 16 10.25 -1.09 7.85
C ALA A 16 9.54 -0.72 6.54
N ALA A 17 8.67 -1.58 6.02
CA ALA A 17 7.90 -1.30 4.82
C ALA A 17 6.96 -0.09 4.98
N ASN A 18 6.41 0.14 6.18
CA ASN A 18 5.50 1.25 6.44
C ASN A 18 6.18 2.63 6.33
N PHE A 19 7.52 2.72 6.47
CA PHE A 19 8.25 3.98 6.21
C PHE A 19 8.05 4.47 4.78
N ILE A 20 7.89 3.55 3.82
CA ILE A 20 7.66 3.88 2.41
C ILE A 20 6.36 4.68 2.22
N GLN A 21 5.36 4.48 3.11
CA GLN A 21 4.06 5.16 3.03
C GLN A 21 3.99 6.52 3.74
N ILE A 22 5.02 6.95 4.44
CA ILE A 22 5.00 8.23 5.18
C ILE A 22 4.66 9.41 4.25
N PRO A 23 5.32 9.59 3.09
CA PRO A 23 4.98 10.66 2.16
C PRO A 23 3.55 10.57 1.63
N GLN A 24 3.06 9.34 1.36
CA GLN A 24 1.72 9.11 0.88
C GLN A 24 0.66 9.58 1.89
N ARG A 25 0.81 9.23 3.16
CA ARG A 25 -0.13 9.62 4.23
C ARG A 25 -0.19 11.15 4.39
N SER A 26 0.97 11.81 4.36
CA SER A 26 1.05 13.27 4.44
C SER A 26 0.37 13.93 3.25
N MET A 27 0.60 13.41 2.04
CA MET A 27 -0.02 13.92 0.81
C MET A 27 -1.54 13.70 0.81
N GLN A 28 -2.02 12.53 1.24
CA GLN A 28 -3.45 12.23 1.33
C GLN A 28 -4.17 13.18 2.30
N SER A 29 -3.54 13.50 3.44
CA SER A 29 -4.10 14.44 4.41
C SER A 29 -4.31 15.83 3.81
N ILE A 30 -3.31 16.36 3.10
CA ILE A 30 -3.40 17.68 2.45
C ILE A 30 -4.39 17.63 1.26
N ALA A 31 -4.32 16.60 0.44
CA ALA A 31 -5.14 16.44 -0.75
C ALA A 31 -6.64 16.34 -0.42
N THR A 32 -7.00 15.77 0.72
CA THR A 32 -8.40 15.59 1.13
C THR A 32 -9.17 16.91 1.14
N GLY A 33 -8.61 17.95 1.70
CA GLY A 33 -9.25 19.27 1.74
C GLY A 33 -9.42 19.89 0.35
N ILE A 34 -8.35 19.83 -0.46
CA ILE A 34 -8.33 20.44 -1.80
C ILE A 34 -9.30 19.68 -2.72
N ILE A 35 -9.29 18.35 -2.69
CA ILE A 35 -10.19 17.53 -3.51
C ILE A 35 -11.64 17.72 -3.11
N SER A 36 -11.92 17.80 -1.81
CA SER A 36 -13.29 18.07 -1.31
C SER A 36 -13.83 19.41 -1.79
N GLN A 37 -12.99 20.45 -1.83
CA GLN A 37 -13.37 21.73 -2.38
C GLN A 37 -13.58 21.67 -3.88
N ALA A 38 -12.65 21.03 -4.62
CA ALA A 38 -12.76 20.86 -6.06
C ALA A 38 -14.03 20.09 -6.49
N TRP A 39 -14.49 19.13 -5.68
CA TRP A 39 -15.79 18.45 -5.89
C TRP A 39 -16.96 19.42 -5.78
N LYS A 40 -16.97 20.31 -4.75
CA LYS A 40 -18.03 21.32 -4.58
C LYS A 40 -18.06 22.29 -5.76
N ASP A 41 -16.89 22.70 -6.21
CA ASP A 41 -16.72 23.64 -7.31
C ASP A 41 -16.88 22.99 -8.70
N LYS A 42 -17.12 21.67 -8.76
CA LYS A 42 -17.20 20.84 -9.98
C LYS A 42 -15.96 20.98 -10.86
N ASN A 43 -14.81 21.23 -10.25
CA ASN A 43 -13.53 21.41 -10.95
C ASN A 43 -12.83 20.06 -11.16
N TYR A 44 -13.35 19.26 -12.10
CA TYR A 44 -12.80 17.93 -12.42
C TYR A 44 -11.38 17.99 -12.98
N ALA A 45 -11.02 19.08 -13.64
CA ALA A 45 -9.67 19.27 -14.20
C ALA A 45 -8.62 19.35 -13.08
N GLU A 46 -8.93 20.05 -11.99
CA GLU A 46 -8.04 20.13 -10.82
C GLU A 46 -7.92 18.79 -10.11
N ILE A 47 -9.02 18.04 -9.96
CA ILE A 47 -9.00 16.70 -9.35
C ILE A 47 -8.10 15.77 -10.18
N ASN A 48 -8.23 15.76 -11.50
CA ASN A 48 -7.39 14.95 -12.38
C ASN A 48 -5.91 15.37 -12.30
N ARG A 49 -5.64 16.66 -12.26
CA ARG A 49 -4.29 17.20 -12.10
C ARG A 49 -3.63 16.73 -10.79
N ILE A 50 -4.38 16.79 -9.67
CA ILE A 50 -3.90 16.33 -8.37
C ILE A 50 -3.65 14.81 -8.42
N TYR A 51 -4.56 14.05 -9.02
CA TYR A 51 -4.42 12.59 -9.17
C TYR A 51 -3.15 12.22 -9.91
N GLN A 52 -2.94 12.75 -11.10
CA GLN A 52 -1.77 12.43 -11.92
C GLN A 52 -0.45 12.83 -11.23
N ARG A 53 -0.40 14.05 -10.68
CA ARG A 53 0.81 14.54 -10.00
C ARG A 53 1.10 13.75 -8.72
N SER A 54 0.07 13.43 -7.95
CA SER A 54 0.26 12.64 -6.73
C SER A 54 0.74 11.22 -7.06
N SER A 55 0.18 10.56 -8.08
CA SER A 55 0.60 9.22 -8.49
C SER A 55 2.07 9.18 -8.87
N ILE A 56 2.53 10.09 -9.73
CA ILE A 56 3.94 10.14 -10.16
C ILE A 56 4.85 10.47 -8.98
N ASN A 57 4.54 11.51 -8.21
CA ASN A 57 5.40 11.94 -7.11
C ASN A 57 5.48 10.89 -6.00
N MET A 58 4.34 10.24 -5.65
CA MET A 58 4.33 9.19 -4.64
C MET A 58 5.07 7.95 -5.12
N LEU A 59 4.93 7.58 -6.40
CA LEU A 59 5.68 6.47 -6.98
C LEU A 59 7.19 6.72 -6.90
N LEU A 60 7.66 7.88 -7.33
CA LEU A 60 9.08 8.23 -7.29
C LEU A 60 9.63 8.25 -5.86
N MET A 61 8.90 8.89 -4.93
CA MET A 61 9.32 8.93 -3.52
C MET A 61 9.34 7.55 -2.87
N SER A 62 8.30 6.75 -3.12
CA SER A 62 8.23 5.40 -2.55
C SER A 62 9.30 4.48 -3.12
N LEU A 63 9.61 4.56 -4.42
CA LEU A 63 10.72 3.84 -5.04
C LEU A 63 12.07 4.27 -4.47
N PHE A 64 12.28 5.57 -4.27
CA PHE A 64 13.51 6.08 -3.67
C PHE A 64 13.69 5.54 -2.24
N ILE A 65 12.67 5.65 -1.38
CA ILE A 65 12.73 5.15 -0.01
C ILE A 65 12.93 3.63 0.00
N PHE A 66 12.21 2.90 -0.85
CA PHE A 66 12.35 1.46 -0.97
C PHE A 66 13.77 1.06 -1.40
N GLY A 67 14.35 1.76 -2.40
CA GLY A 67 15.73 1.56 -2.82
C GLY A 67 16.73 1.81 -1.69
N CYS A 68 16.57 2.90 -0.94
CA CYS A 68 17.40 3.18 0.24
C CYS A 68 17.30 2.08 1.31
N LEU A 69 16.09 1.56 1.57
CA LEU A 69 15.88 0.46 2.50
C LEU A 69 16.55 -0.83 2.02
N LEU A 70 16.45 -1.17 0.73
CA LEU A 70 17.09 -2.35 0.16
C LEU A 70 18.61 -2.28 0.23
N LEU A 71 19.20 -1.13 -0.09
CA LEU A 71 20.65 -0.93 -0.03
C LEU A 71 21.23 -1.01 1.40
N ASN A 72 20.41 -0.71 2.40
CA ASN A 72 20.82 -0.72 3.80
C ASN A 72 20.20 -1.88 4.61
N ILE A 73 19.62 -2.88 3.95
CA ILE A 73 18.86 -3.94 4.62
C ILE A 73 19.73 -4.74 5.61
N GLU A 74 20.97 -5.03 5.25
CA GLU A 74 21.92 -5.75 6.09
C GLU A 74 22.25 -4.96 7.35
N ASN A 75 22.53 -3.66 7.21
CA ASN A 75 22.81 -2.78 8.34
C ASN A 75 21.58 -2.63 9.26
N LEU A 76 20.38 -2.54 8.68
CA LEU A 76 19.13 -2.45 9.42
C LEU A 76 18.93 -3.69 10.30
N PHE A 77 19.11 -4.90 9.75
CA PHE A 77 18.93 -6.14 10.49
C PHE A 77 20.04 -6.39 11.50
N SER A 78 21.27 -5.94 11.22
CA SER A 78 22.38 -5.97 12.18
C SER A 78 22.07 -5.12 13.42
N VAL A 79 21.59 -3.91 13.24
CA VAL A 79 21.18 -3.00 14.32
C VAL A 79 20.01 -3.57 15.14
N LEU A 80 19.06 -4.20 14.47
CA LEU A 80 17.88 -4.82 15.10
C LEU A 80 18.18 -6.18 15.74
N LYS A 81 19.43 -6.67 15.65
CA LYS A 81 19.88 -7.97 16.19
C LYS A 81 19.00 -9.17 15.75
N VAL A 82 18.49 -9.14 14.53
CA VAL A 82 17.69 -10.22 13.94
C VAL A 82 18.65 -11.30 13.43
N GLN A 83 19.10 -12.20 14.30
CA GLN A 83 20.06 -13.25 13.94
C GLN A 83 19.40 -14.53 13.40
N GLU A 84 18.18 -14.85 13.85
CA GLU A 84 17.44 -16.02 13.40
C GLU A 84 16.50 -15.68 12.24
N ASN A 85 16.60 -16.41 11.13
CA ASN A 85 15.76 -16.27 9.93
C ASN A 85 15.99 -14.98 9.10
N TYR A 86 17.21 -14.50 9.04
CA TYR A 86 17.63 -13.31 8.26
C TYR A 86 17.11 -13.32 6.81
N THR A 87 17.27 -14.44 6.10
CA THR A 87 16.81 -14.56 4.71
C THR A 87 15.29 -14.44 4.57
N ALA A 88 14.54 -15.01 5.50
CA ALA A 88 13.07 -14.88 5.51
C ALA A 88 12.63 -13.44 5.77
N ALA A 89 13.34 -12.72 6.65
CA ALA A 89 13.08 -11.31 6.94
C ALA A 89 13.33 -10.40 5.72
N ILE A 90 14.41 -10.65 4.97
CA ILE A 90 14.72 -9.92 3.73
C ILE A 90 13.60 -10.12 2.70
N ASN A 91 13.23 -11.38 2.43
CA ASN A 91 12.19 -11.68 1.45
C ASN A 91 10.86 -11.05 1.83
N LEU A 92 10.48 -11.11 3.11
CA LEU A 92 9.29 -10.43 3.63
C LEU A 92 9.35 -8.92 3.39
N MET A 93 10.48 -8.28 3.71
CA MET A 93 10.64 -6.84 3.54
C MET A 93 10.59 -6.42 2.08
N ILE A 94 11.16 -7.21 1.16
CA ILE A 94 11.07 -6.96 -0.28
C ILE A 94 9.62 -7.02 -0.75
N VAL A 95 8.89 -8.09 -0.41
CA VAL A 95 7.50 -8.24 -0.86
C VAL A 95 6.59 -7.17 -0.24
N LEU A 96 6.69 -6.94 1.07
CA LEU A 96 5.90 -5.91 1.74
C LEU A 96 6.26 -4.50 1.25
N GLY A 97 7.55 -4.24 0.98
CA GLY A 97 8.00 -2.98 0.39
C GLY A 97 7.40 -2.74 -0.99
N LEU A 98 7.37 -3.77 -1.85
CA LEU A 98 6.70 -3.71 -3.15
C LEU A 98 5.20 -3.41 -3.02
N VAL A 99 4.53 -4.03 -2.04
CA VAL A 99 3.12 -3.70 -1.74
C VAL A 99 2.95 -2.22 -1.47
N ARG A 100 3.83 -1.62 -0.64
CA ARG A 100 3.77 -0.20 -0.31
C ARG A 100 4.08 0.71 -1.50
N VAL A 101 5.01 0.32 -2.36
CA VAL A 101 5.32 1.05 -3.60
C VAL A 101 4.13 1.03 -4.56
N ILE A 102 3.51 -0.14 -4.78
CA ILE A 102 2.32 -0.27 -5.63
C ILE A 102 1.17 0.59 -5.09
N ASP A 103 0.92 0.51 -3.79
CA ASP A 103 -0.15 1.30 -3.15
C ASP A 103 0.13 2.81 -3.27
N ALA A 104 1.35 3.25 -2.97
CA ALA A 104 1.75 4.65 -3.09
C ALA A 104 1.67 5.15 -4.54
N GLY A 105 2.02 4.31 -5.53
CA GLY A 105 1.97 4.64 -6.95
C GLY A 105 0.57 4.92 -7.47
N THR A 106 -0.49 4.53 -6.76
CA THR A 106 -1.87 4.90 -7.09
C THR A 106 -2.27 6.29 -6.61
N GLY A 107 -1.37 7.00 -5.92
CA GLY A 107 -1.57 8.38 -5.49
C GLY A 107 -2.71 8.54 -4.50
N VAL A 108 -3.61 9.45 -4.81
CA VAL A 108 -4.77 9.80 -3.95
C VAL A 108 -6.09 9.21 -4.45
N ASN A 109 -6.05 8.08 -5.18
CA ASN A 109 -7.25 7.46 -5.76
C ASN A 109 -8.36 7.21 -4.72
N GLY A 110 -8.00 6.67 -3.55
CA GLY A 110 -8.94 6.43 -2.46
C GLY A 110 -9.56 7.71 -1.93
N THR A 111 -8.77 8.77 -1.77
CA THR A 111 -9.24 10.07 -1.31
C THR A 111 -10.24 10.68 -2.29
N ILE A 112 -9.99 10.56 -3.60
CA ILE A 112 -10.91 11.06 -4.63
C ILE A 112 -12.27 10.36 -4.54
N ILE A 113 -12.28 9.04 -4.39
CA ILE A 113 -13.52 8.26 -4.30
C ILE A 113 -14.23 8.56 -2.98
N ALA A 114 -13.49 8.56 -1.85
CA ALA A 114 -14.06 8.76 -0.53
C ALA A 114 -14.68 10.15 -0.33
N THR A 115 -14.12 11.19 -0.99
CA THR A 115 -14.66 12.56 -0.93
C THR A 115 -15.73 12.86 -1.98
N SER A 116 -15.96 11.93 -2.92
CA SER A 116 -16.97 12.03 -3.97
C SER A 116 -18.37 11.62 -3.48
N THR A 117 -19.37 11.80 -4.34
CA THR A 117 -20.73 11.26 -4.12
C THR A 117 -20.75 9.72 -4.11
N PHE A 118 -19.67 9.08 -4.54
CA PHE A 118 -19.51 7.62 -4.61
C PHE A 118 -18.75 7.02 -3.43
N TRP A 119 -18.67 7.71 -2.28
CA TRP A 119 -17.99 7.21 -1.07
C TRP A 119 -18.45 5.81 -0.64
N LYS A 120 -19.71 5.44 -0.92
CA LYS A 120 -20.23 4.08 -0.67
C LYS A 120 -19.46 3.01 -1.43
N PHE A 121 -18.99 3.31 -2.65
CA PHE A 121 -18.17 2.38 -3.42
C PHE A 121 -16.85 2.09 -2.70
N ASP A 122 -16.20 3.10 -2.15
CA ASP A 122 -14.97 2.94 -1.38
C ASP A 122 -15.19 2.05 -0.15
N PHE A 123 -16.28 2.29 0.58
CA PHE A 123 -16.64 1.51 1.75
C PHE A 123 -16.91 0.03 1.39
N PHE A 124 -17.76 -0.24 0.41
CA PHE A 124 -18.09 -1.62 0.02
C PHE A 124 -16.89 -2.35 -0.61
N SER A 125 -16.08 -1.66 -1.41
CA SER A 125 -14.87 -2.25 -1.99
C SER A 125 -13.85 -2.62 -0.91
N GLY A 126 -13.77 -1.85 0.18
CA GLY A 126 -12.96 -2.17 1.36
C GLY A 126 -13.45 -3.44 2.09
N ILE A 127 -14.75 -3.62 2.24
CA ILE A 127 -15.34 -4.85 2.82
C ILE A 127 -15.04 -6.06 1.93
N ILE A 128 -15.20 -5.93 0.61
CA ILE A 128 -14.89 -7.00 -0.35
C ILE A 128 -13.40 -7.35 -0.29
N LEU A 129 -12.53 -6.34 -0.23
CA LEU A 129 -11.09 -6.57 -0.05
C LEU A 129 -10.80 -7.42 1.20
N LEU A 130 -11.41 -7.07 2.33
CA LEU A 130 -11.22 -7.81 3.58
C LEU A 130 -11.72 -9.26 3.46
N ALA A 131 -12.89 -9.45 2.85
CA ALA A 131 -13.49 -10.77 2.64
C ALA A 131 -12.65 -11.67 1.71
N ILE A 132 -11.92 -11.09 0.75
CA ILE A 132 -11.01 -11.82 -0.14
C ILE A 132 -9.65 -12.03 0.55
N ARG A 133 -9.14 -11.02 1.23
CA ARG A 133 -7.79 -11.05 1.85
C ARG A 133 -7.66 -12.12 2.93
N LEU A 134 -8.69 -12.33 3.78
CA LEU A 134 -8.61 -13.29 4.87
C LEU A 134 -8.50 -14.75 4.39
N PRO A 135 -9.36 -15.25 3.47
CA PRO A 135 -9.20 -16.61 2.94
C PRO A 135 -7.92 -16.78 2.15
N LEU A 136 -7.55 -15.75 1.35
CA LEU A 136 -6.32 -15.77 0.55
C LEU A 136 -5.08 -15.86 1.43
N ALA A 137 -5.02 -15.09 2.52
CA ALA A 137 -3.93 -15.15 3.48
C ALA A 137 -3.84 -16.54 4.14
N TYR A 138 -4.98 -17.13 4.53
CA TYR A 138 -5.01 -18.46 5.10
C TYR A 138 -4.46 -19.53 4.14
N ILE A 139 -4.85 -19.49 2.87
CA ILE A 139 -4.37 -20.44 1.84
C ILE A 139 -2.87 -20.22 1.58
N MET A 140 -2.44 -18.97 1.41
CA MET A 140 -1.04 -18.65 1.11
C MET A 140 -0.10 -18.98 2.26
N ILE A 141 -0.52 -18.73 3.50
CA ILE A 141 0.29 -19.10 4.68
C ILE A 141 0.45 -20.62 4.77
N ARG A 142 -0.56 -21.40 4.42
CA ARG A 142 -0.45 -22.88 4.41
C ARG A 142 0.52 -23.41 3.35
N GLN A 143 0.70 -22.69 2.22
CA GLN A 143 1.56 -23.11 1.13
C GLN A 143 2.99 -22.57 1.23
N PHE A 144 3.14 -21.34 1.72
CA PHE A 144 4.39 -20.58 1.69
C PHE A 144 4.84 -20.09 3.07
N ASP A 145 4.29 -20.64 4.15
CA ASP A 145 4.55 -20.16 5.51
C ASP A 145 4.30 -18.65 5.66
N ILE A 146 5.10 -17.97 6.45
CA ILE A 146 4.90 -16.56 6.78
C ILE A 146 4.99 -15.62 5.58
N ILE A 147 5.78 -15.96 4.55
CA ILE A 147 5.88 -15.14 3.33
C ILE A 147 4.58 -15.17 2.53
N GLY A 148 3.78 -16.21 2.71
CA GLY A 148 2.44 -16.31 2.12
C GLY A 148 1.50 -15.18 2.55
N ALA A 149 1.65 -14.67 3.77
CA ALA A 149 0.88 -13.50 4.21
C ALA A 149 1.23 -12.24 3.39
N ALA A 150 2.51 -12.03 3.08
CA ALA A 150 2.96 -10.92 2.25
C ALA A 150 2.50 -11.07 0.79
N TYR A 151 2.50 -12.28 0.24
CA TYR A 151 1.94 -12.55 -1.10
C TYR A 151 0.43 -12.30 -1.16
N ALA A 152 -0.31 -12.73 -0.15
CA ALA A 152 -1.73 -12.45 -0.06
C ALA A 152 -2.01 -10.94 0.01
N GLU A 153 -1.19 -10.19 0.73
CA GLU A 153 -1.28 -8.73 0.78
C GLU A 153 -0.96 -8.10 -0.57
N LEU A 154 0.09 -8.55 -1.26
CA LEU A 154 0.47 -8.08 -2.59
C LEU A 154 -0.67 -8.25 -3.60
N ILE A 155 -1.23 -9.45 -3.69
CA ILE A 155 -2.32 -9.76 -4.61
C ILE A 155 -3.56 -8.93 -4.27
N SER A 156 -3.93 -8.89 -3.00
CA SER A 156 -5.14 -8.19 -2.55
C SER A 156 -5.06 -6.68 -2.79
N ILE A 157 -3.95 -6.05 -2.45
CA ILE A 157 -3.76 -4.59 -2.65
C ILE A 157 -3.65 -4.25 -4.13
N SER A 158 -2.96 -5.07 -4.93
CA SER A 158 -2.87 -4.86 -6.38
C SER A 158 -4.26 -4.93 -7.03
N LEU A 159 -5.05 -5.94 -6.69
CA LEU A 159 -6.42 -6.08 -7.19
C LEU A 159 -7.31 -4.91 -6.73
N TYR A 160 -7.22 -4.52 -5.48
CA TYR A 160 -8.00 -3.41 -4.93
C TYR A 160 -7.68 -2.08 -5.61
N ASN A 161 -6.40 -1.78 -5.79
CA ASN A 161 -5.97 -0.57 -6.48
C ASN A 161 -6.36 -0.60 -7.96
N PHE A 162 -6.32 -1.76 -8.61
CA PHE A 162 -6.81 -1.92 -9.99
C PHE A 162 -8.32 -1.64 -10.10
N ILE A 163 -9.13 -2.15 -9.17
CA ILE A 163 -10.58 -1.90 -9.12
C ILE A 163 -10.86 -0.39 -8.95
N ARG A 164 -10.14 0.29 -8.04
CA ARG A 164 -10.26 1.74 -7.84
C ARG A 164 -9.84 2.54 -9.08
N PHE A 165 -8.73 2.15 -9.70
CA PHE A 165 -8.26 2.77 -10.95
C PHE A 165 -9.30 2.64 -12.06
N GLU A 166 -9.82 1.45 -12.28
CA GLU A 166 -10.82 1.21 -13.32
C GLU A 166 -12.14 1.94 -13.02
N PHE A 167 -12.51 2.07 -11.74
CA PHE A 167 -13.65 2.88 -11.33
C PHE A 167 -13.47 4.36 -11.67
N LEU A 168 -12.30 4.95 -11.33
CA LEU A 168 -11.99 6.35 -11.66
C LEU A 168 -11.96 6.59 -13.16
N ARG A 169 -11.35 5.68 -13.90
CA ARG A 169 -11.30 5.72 -15.36
C ARG A 169 -12.68 5.72 -16.00
N ARG A 170 -13.55 4.77 -15.61
CA ARG A 170 -14.89 4.65 -16.20
C ARG A 170 -15.86 5.72 -15.75
N LYS A 171 -15.76 6.17 -14.50
CA LYS A 171 -16.78 7.07 -13.93
C LYS A 171 -16.42 8.54 -14.11
N PHE A 172 -15.16 8.87 -14.06
CA PHE A 172 -14.68 10.25 -14.09
C PHE A 172 -13.76 10.58 -15.27
N ASN A 173 -13.45 9.57 -16.10
CA ASN A 173 -12.56 9.69 -17.26
C ASN A 173 -11.15 10.20 -16.89
N MET A 174 -10.63 9.74 -15.75
CA MET A 174 -9.34 10.11 -15.16
C MET A 174 -8.27 9.03 -15.40
#